data_a2af2e0365587ee75e2110f1454c797e
#
_entry.id   a2af2e0365587ee75e2110f1454c797e
#
_cell.length_a   1.000
_cell.length_b   1.000
_cell.length_c   1.000
_cell.angle_alpha   90.00
_cell.angle_beta   90.00
_cell.angle_gamma   90.00
#
_symmetry.space_group_name_H-M   'P 1'
#
loop_
_entity.id
_entity.type
_entity.pdbx_description
1 polymer ?
#
loop_
_entity_poly.entity_id
_entity_poly.type
_entity_poly.pdbx_seq_one_letter_code
_entity_poly.pdbx_strand_id
1 'polypeptide(L)'
;MKQFDFVVQASVGIHARPAMQLVNLTRKFQSNIKLSYNGNSANAKNIVSVLMLHANQGAEVVFLINGPDEEEAYKQLQEVGETNL
;
A
#
# COMPACT_ATOMS: atom_id res chain seq x y z
N MET A 1 -15.79 0.75 -4.29
CA MET A 1 -14.41 1.25 -4.15
C MET A 1 -14.14 1.71 -2.73
N LYS A 2 -13.01 1.31 -2.17
CA LYS A 2 -12.56 1.73 -0.85
C LYS A 2 -11.26 2.50 -0.98
N GLN A 3 -11.07 3.51 -0.11
CA GLN A 3 -9.79 4.19 -0.05
C GLN A 3 -9.52 4.65 1.37
N PHE A 4 -8.26 4.77 1.71
CA PHE A 4 -7.87 5.35 2.99
C PHE A 4 -6.48 5.98 2.86
N ASP A 5 -6.25 7.00 3.68
CA ASP A 5 -4.97 7.69 3.77
C ASP A 5 -4.11 7.02 4.82
N PHE A 6 -2.82 7.04 4.58
CA PHE A 6 -1.87 6.44 5.49
C PHE A 6 -0.59 7.26 5.52
N VAL A 7 -0.05 7.51 6.71
CA VAL A 7 1.23 8.20 6.86
C VAL A 7 2.33 7.18 7.14
N VAL A 8 3.35 7.17 6.31
CA VAL A 8 4.49 6.26 6.46
C VAL A 8 5.22 6.57 7.75
N GLN A 9 5.36 5.60 8.61
CA GLN A 9 5.97 5.79 9.93
C GLN A 9 7.37 5.19 10.05
N ALA A 10 7.73 4.24 9.21
CA ALA A 10 9.05 3.64 9.24
C ALA A 10 10.13 4.69 8.95
N SER A 11 11.19 4.70 9.77
CA SER A 11 12.24 5.72 9.67
C SER A 11 12.95 5.73 8.31
N VAL A 12 12.98 4.59 7.62
CA VAL A 12 13.59 4.48 6.29
C VAL A 12 12.57 4.54 5.16
N GLY A 13 11.29 4.82 5.50
CA GLY A 13 10.23 4.87 4.51
C GLY A 13 9.81 3.49 4.04
N ILE A 14 9.15 3.44 2.88
CA ILE A 14 8.76 2.16 2.28
C ILE A 14 9.96 1.59 1.52
N HIS A 15 10.62 0.61 2.12
CA HIS A 15 11.77 -0.05 1.53
C HIS A 15 11.44 -1.52 1.23
N ALA A 16 12.45 -2.28 0.78
CA ALA A 16 12.22 -3.63 0.21
C ALA A 16 11.43 -4.57 1.12
N ARG A 17 11.76 -4.59 2.42
CA ARG A 17 11.12 -5.56 3.33
C ARG A 17 9.63 -5.29 3.56
N PRO A 18 9.22 -4.08 4.00
CA PRO A 18 7.79 -3.81 4.13
C PRO A 18 7.07 -3.78 2.79
N ALA A 19 7.73 -3.38 1.71
CA ALA A 19 7.11 -3.42 0.38
C ALA A 19 6.82 -4.86 -0.04
N MET A 20 7.72 -5.79 0.24
CA MET A 20 7.50 -7.20 -0.06
C MET A 20 6.35 -7.78 0.75
N GLN A 21 6.26 -7.43 2.04
CA GLN A 21 5.14 -7.87 2.88
C GLN A 21 3.82 -7.34 2.36
N LEU A 22 3.79 -6.07 1.95
CA LEU A 22 2.61 -5.45 1.37
C LEU A 22 2.19 -6.18 0.09
N VAL A 23 3.12 -6.39 -0.82
CA VAL A 23 2.85 -7.04 -2.10
C VAL A 23 2.36 -8.48 -1.90
N ASN A 24 2.96 -9.21 -0.98
CA ASN A 24 2.53 -10.58 -0.68
C ASN A 24 1.08 -10.60 -0.17
N LEU A 25 0.70 -9.61 0.61
CA LEU A 25 -0.67 -9.50 1.09
C LEU A 25 -1.63 -9.13 -0.03
N THR A 26 -1.31 -8.09 -0.80
CA THR A 26 -2.21 -7.60 -1.85
C THR A 26 -2.49 -8.64 -2.93
N ARG A 27 -1.52 -9.50 -3.20
CA ARG A 27 -1.68 -10.55 -4.19
C ARG A 27 -2.69 -11.62 -3.81
N LYS A 28 -3.08 -11.69 -2.55
CA LYS A 28 -4.10 -12.63 -2.09
C LYS A 28 -5.51 -12.19 -2.47
N PHE A 29 -5.68 -10.93 -2.86
CA PHE A 29 -6.99 -10.37 -3.19
C PHE A 29 -7.18 -10.25 -4.68
N GLN A 30 -8.44 -10.39 -5.13
CA GLN A 30 -8.80 -10.20 -6.53
C GLN A 30 -8.98 -8.74 -6.88
N SER A 31 -9.21 -7.90 -5.90
CA SER A 31 -9.40 -6.47 -6.11
C SER A 31 -8.15 -5.81 -6.67
N ASN A 32 -8.34 -4.75 -7.45
CA ASN A 32 -7.24 -3.88 -7.85
C ASN A 32 -6.87 -3.01 -6.67
N ILE A 33 -5.58 -2.94 -6.37
CA ILE A 33 -5.07 -2.18 -5.25
C ILE A 33 -3.96 -1.28 -5.74
N LYS A 34 -4.16 0.03 -5.58
CA LYS A 34 -3.19 1.05 -5.98
C LYS A 34 -2.73 1.83 -4.77
N LEU A 35 -1.50 2.30 -4.83
CA LEU A 35 -0.90 3.16 -3.83
C LEU A 35 -0.54 4.46 -4.51
N SER A 36 -1.08 5.58 -4.03
CA SER A 36 -0.85 6.89 -4.62
C SER A 36 -0.04 7.76 -3.68
N TYR A 37 0.96 8.46 -4.22
CA TYR A 37 1.78 9.38 -3.45
C TYR A 37 2.28 10.50 -4.37
N ASN A 38 2.04 11.74 -3.96
CA ASN A 38 2.59 12.94 -4.63
C ASN A 38 2.31 12.97 -6.13
N GLY A 39 1.08 12.63 -6.52
CA GLY A 39 0.66 12.63 -7.91
C GLY A 39 1.05 11.40 -8.71
N ASN A 40 1.82 10.50 -8.13
CA ASN A 40 2.22 9.24 -8.76
C ASN A 40 1.42 8.09 -8.15
N SER A 41 1.18 7.05 -8.95
CA SER A 41 0.51 5.87 -8.44
C SER A 41 1.27 4.61 -8.81
N ALA A 42 1.13 3.59 -7.98
CA ALA A 42 1.77 2.31 -8.16
C ALA A 42 0.74 1.20 -8.01
N ASN A 43 0.98 0.10 -8.74
CA ASN A 43 0.23 -1.12 -8.53
C ASN A 43 0.75 -1.78 -7.26
N ALA A 44 -0.07 -1.85 -6.23
CA ALA A 44 0.36 -2.40 -4.94
C ALA A 44 0.62 -3.91 -4.98
N LYS A 45 0.37 -4.56 -6.12
CA LYS A 45 0.70 -5.97 -6.34
C LYS A 45 2.06 -6.17 -7.02
N ASN A 46 2.76 -5.07 -7.29
CA ASN A 46 4.06 -5.09 -7.97
C ASN A 46 5.09 -4.39 -7.10
N ILE A 47 6.09 -5.13 -6.64
CA ILE A 47 7.08 -4.61 -5.70
C ILE A 47 7.92 -3.48 -6.32
N VAL A 48 8.27 -3.58 -7.58
CA VAL A 48 9.05 -2.54 -8.24
C VAL A 48 8.27 -1.22 -8.28
N SER A 49 6.98 -1.29 -8.64
CA SER A 49 6.12 -0.10 -8.66
C SER A 49 6.05 0.57 -7.29
N VAL A 50 5.87 -0.23 -6.23
CA VAL A 50 5.77 0.29 -4.87
C VAL A 50 7.07 0.98 -4.47
N LEU A 51 8.21 0.35 -4.74
CA LEU A 51 9.52 0.92 -4.39
C LEU A 51 9.80 2.21 -5.14
N MET A 52 9.33 2.31 -6.38
CA MET A 52 9.56 3.49 -7.21
C MET A 52 8.78 4.72 -6.78
N LEU A 53 7.83 4.58 -5.88
CA LEU A 53 7.16 5.74 -5.31
C LEU A 53 8.07 6.59 -4.42
N HIS A 54 9.11 5.98 -3.84
CA HIS A 54 10.04 6.66 -2.94
C HIS A 54 9.34 7.36 -1.77
N ALA A 55 8.32 6.71 -1.22
CA ALA A 55 7.57 7.27 -0.09
C ALA A 55 8.40 7.15 1.19
N ASN A 56 8.87 8.28 1.69
CA ASN A 56 9.72 8.34 2.87
C ASN A 56 8.89 8.50 4.15
N GLN A 57 9.56 8.48 5.29
CA GLN A 57 8.89 8.72 6.57
C GLN A 57 8.15 10.06 6.53
N GLY A 58 6.90 10.04 6.98
CA GLY A 58 6.04 11.22 6.96
C GLY A 58 5.26 11.39 5.68
N ALA A 59 5.52 10.59 4.65
CA ALA A 59 4.77 10.67 3.40
C ALA A 59 3.32 10.26 3.60
N GLU A 60 2.40 11.04 3.06
CA GLU A 60 0.99 10.68 3.04
C GLU A 60 0.69 9.92 1.76
N VAL A 61 0.33 8.65 1.90
CA VAL A 61 -0.03 7.81 0.77
C VAL A 61 -1.50 7.45 0.84
N VAL A 62 -2.10 7.18 -0.31
CA VAL A 62 -3.51 6.80 -0.40
C VAL A 62 -3.60 5.42 -1.01
N PHE A 63 -4.28 4.51 -0.30
CA PHE A 63 -4.62 3.21 -0.85
C PHE A 63 -5.97 3.28 -1.54
N LEU A 64 -6.03 2.81 -2.77
CA LEU A 64 -7.25 2.74 -3.57
C LEU A 64 -7.53 1.29 -3.88
N ILE A 65 -8.68 0.79 -3.41
CA ILE A 65 -9.02 -0.63 -3.50
C ILE A 65 -10.36 -0.77 -4.22
N ASN A 66 -10.39 -1.53 -5.30
CA ASN A 66 -11.60 -1.71 -6.09
C ASN A 66 -11.72 -3.13 -6.60
N GLY A 67 -12.78 -3.83 -6.19
CA GLY A 67 -13.02 -5.18 -6.66
C GLY A 67 -13.93 -5.98 -5.74
N PRO A 68 -14.11 -7.28 -6.03
CA PRO A 68 -15.09 -8.12 -5.32
C PRO A 68 -14.77 -8.34 -3.84
N ASP A 69 -13.51 -8.30 -3.44
CA ASP A 69 -13.10 -8.50 -2.05
C ASP A 69 -12.50 -7.24 -1.43
N GLU A 70 -12.93 -6.09 -1.91
CA GLU A 70 -12.36 -4.80 -1.50
C GLU A 70 -12.52 -4.52 0.00
N GLU A 71 -13.59 -4.96 0.63
CA GLU A 71 -13.79 -4.71 2.05
C GLU A 71 -12.80 -5.48 2.93
N GLU A 72 -12.55 -6.73 2.61
CA GLU A 72 -11.58 -7.52 3.35
C GLU A 72 -10.16 -7.00 3.09
N ALA A 73 -9.86 -6.63 1.86
CA ALA A 73 -8.58 -6.03 1.53
C ALA A 73 -8.36 -4.72 2.29
N TYR A 74 -9.37 -3.88 2.35
CA TYR A 74 -9.32 -2.63 3.09
C TYR A 74 -8.97 -2.86 4.55
N LYS A 75 -9.65 -3.81 5.18
CA LYS A 75 -9.43 -4.13 6.58
C LYS A 75 -8.01 -4.62 6.84
N GLN A 76 -7.54 -5.57 6.04
CA GLN A 76 -6.22 -6.15 6.24
C GLN A 76 -5.09 -5.17 5.90
N LEU A 77 -5.29 -4.32 4.89
CA LEU A 77 -4.29 -3.31 4.56
C LEU A 77 -4.14 -2.25 5.64
N GLN A 78 -5.21 -1.88 6.30
CA GLN A 78 -5.12 -0.96 7.43
C GLN A 78 -4.29 -1.55 8.56
N GLU A 79 -4.48 -2.82 8.86
CA GLU A 79 -3.72 -3.50 9.91
C GLU A 79 -2.22 -3.57 9.56
N VAL A 80 -1.89 -3.89 8.32
CA VAL A 80 -0.50 -3.95 7.87
C VAL A 80 0.14 -2.58 7.90
N GLY A 81 -0.59 -1.55 7.47
CA GLY A 81 -0.09 -0.19 7.51
C GLY A 81 0.31 0.25 8.91
N GLU A 82 -0.53 -0.05 9.90
CA GLU A 82 -0.27 0.32 11.29
C GLU A 82 0.92 -0.42 11.88
N THR A 83 1.22 -1.63 11.42
CA THR A 83 2.25 -2.49 12.02
C THR A 83 3.58 -2.40 11.30
N ASN A 84 3.58 -2.32 9.96
CA ASN A 84 4.79 -2.55 9.16
C ASN A 84 5.23 -1.34 8.32
N LEU A 85 4.35 -0.38 8.11
CA LEU A 85 4.65 0.79 7.28
C LEU A 85 4.67 2.07 8.11
#